data_e0694a4a743cf0b06667faab65f11cce
#
_entry.id   e0694a4a743cf0b06667faab65f11cce
#
_cell.length_a   1.000
_cell.length_b   1.000
_cell.length_c   1.000
_cell.angle_alpha   90.00
_cell.angle_beta   90.00
_cell.angle_gamma   90.00
#
_symmetry.space_group_name_H-M   'P 1'
#
loop_
_entity.id
_entity.type
_entity.pdbx_description
1 polymer ?
#
loop_
_entity_poly.entity_id
_entity_poly.type
_entity_poly.pdbx_seq_one_letter_code
_entity_poly.pdbx_strand_id
1 'polypeptide(L)'
;VHDVCLLIKYHDKPLRLERSCLLNMMRALSGEGVDTARLIDELMDLKRADTLGKAPSCFYYVETIEEMRALAHELLKAGEPYTLKMLAINGGDLIRAGVKPGPELGQLLSSALDAVIEDDIPNEREALLVHLNLN
;
A
#
# COMPACT_ATOMS: atom_id res chain seq x y z
N VAL A 1 15.16 -6.28 13.37
CA VAL A 1 15.26 -7.55 12.62
C VAL A 1 14.09 -7.72 11.65
N HIS A 2 12.86 -7.46 12.11
CA HIS A 2 11.68 -7.56 11.27
C HIS A 2 11.73 -6.59 10.08
N ASP A 3 12.14 -5.36 10.31
CA ASP A 3 12.27 -4.34 9.26
C ASP A 3 13.28 -4.74 8.20
N VAL A 4 14.42 -5.27 8.63
CA VAL A 4 15.47 -5.73 7.71
C VAL A 4 14.95 -6.90 6.86
N CYS A 5 14.21 -7.82 7.46
CA CYS A 5 13.62 -8.95 6.72
C CYS A 5 12.63 -8.47 5.66
N LEU A 6 11.80 -7.48 5.98
CA LEU A 6 10.87 -6.90 5.01
C LEU A 6 11.62 -6.23 3.86
N LEU A 7 12.67 -5.46 4.15
CA LEU A 7 13.45 -4.79 3.12
C LEU A 7 14.13 -5.80 2.20
N ILE A 8 14.73 -6.85 2.75
CA ILE A 8 15.36 -7.91 1.96
C ILE A 8 14.33 -8.61 1.08
N LYS A 9 13.15 -8.89 1.64
CA LYS A 9 12.08 -9.59 0.92
C LYS A 9 11.60 -8.81 -0.30
N TYR A 10 11.51 -7.47 -0.18
CA TYR A 10 10.89 -6.66 -1.22
C TYR A 10 11.87 -5.87 -2.10
N HIS A 11 13.17 -5.83 -1.80
CA HIS A 11 14.12 -5.01 -2.56
C HIS A 11 14.24 -5.43 -4.04
N ASP A 12 14.05 -6.71 -4.35
CA ASP A 12 14.13 -7.24 -5.71
C ASP A 12 12.79 -7.21 -6.46
N LYS A 13 11.70 -6.92 -5.78
CA LYS A 13 10.38 -6.93 -6.42
C LYS A 13 10.25 -5.76 -7.38
N PRO A 14 9.77 -6.00 -8.63
CA PRO A 14 9.51 -4.92 -9.56
C PRO A 14 8.51 -3.94 -8.97
N LEU A 15 8.77 -2.65 -9.14
CA LEU A 15 7.90 -1.59 -8.68
C LEU A 15 7.75 -0.59 -9.81
N ARG A 16 6.51 -0.18 -10.08
CA ARG A 16 6.22 0.77 -11.14
C ARG A 16 5.94 2.15 -10.55
N LEU A 17 6.15 3.18 -11.36
CA LEU A 17 5.80 4.56 -10.99
C LEU A 17 4.29 4.75 -11.19
N GLU A 18 3.50 4.09 -10.36
CA GLU A 18 2.04 4.13 -10.38
C GLU A 18 1.53 4.19 -8.94
N ARG A 19 0.46 4.95 -8.73
CA ARG A 19 -0.17 5.10 -7.42
C ARG A 19 -0.51 3.74 -6.78
N SER A 20 -1.20 2.88 -7.53
CA SER A 20 -1.63 1.57 -7.01
C SER A 20 -0.46 0.68 -6.63
N CYS A 21 0.60 0.68 -7.44
CA CYS A 21 1.79 -0.11 -7.15
C CYS A 21 2.48 0.34 -5.86
N LEU A 22 2.60 1.65 -5.66
CA LEU A 22 3.22 2.20 -4.45
C LEU A 22 2.36 1.97 -3.20
N LEU A 23 1.04 2.14 -3.32
CA LEU A 23 0.13 1.86 -2.20
C LEU A 23 0.14 0.38 -1.81
N ASN A 24 0.17 -0.53 -2.80
CA ASN A 24 0.28 -1.96 -2.53
C ASN A 24 1.61 -2.32 -1.87
N MET A 25 2.70 -1.67 -2.28
CA MET A 25 4.00 -1.87 -1.62
C MET A 25 3.96 -1.35 -0.18
N MET A 26 3.39 -0.17 0.06
CA MET A 26 3.23 0.36 1.41
C MET A 26 2.35 -0.56 2.27
N ARG A 27 1.29 -1.13 1.68
CA ARG A 27 0.44 -2.14 2.35
C ARG A 27 1.27 -3.36 2.77
N ALA A 28 2.13 -3.85 1.88
CA ALA A 28 3.00 -5.00 2.18
C ALA A 28 4.02 -4.70 3.27
N LEU A 29 4.48 -3.44 3.36
CA LEU A 29 5.43 -2.99 4.37
C LEU A 29 4.75 -2.54 5.66
N SER A 30 3.42 -2.51 5.72
CA SER A 30 2.69 -2.07 6.90
C SER A 30 2.57 -3.19 7.92
N GLY A 31 2.32 -2.80 9.18
CA GLY A 31 2.12 -3.73 10.27
C GLY A 31 2.11 -3.00 11.59
N GLU A 32 1.73 -3.72 12.65
CA GLU A 32 1.72 -3.15 13.98
C GLU A 32 3.15 -2.81 14.42
N GLY A 33 3.34 -1.58 14.87
CA GLY A 33 4.65 -1.09 15.30
C GLY A 33 5.63 -0.81 14.16
N VAL A 34 5.17 -0.83 12.90
CA VAL A 34 6.01 -0.60 11.73
C VAL A 34 5.85 0.85 11.24
N ASP A 35 6.97 1.53 11.04
CA ASP A 35 7.00 2.86 10.44
C ASP A 35 7.12 2.71 8.92
N THR A 36 5.97 2.63 8.25
CA THR A 36 5.90 2.41 6.80
C THR A 36 6.57 3.54 6.02
N ALA A 37 6.45 4.78 6.45
CA ALA A 37 7.09 5.92 5.78
C ALA A 37 8.61 5.76 5.76
N ARG A 38 9.20 5.35 6.89
CA ARG A 38 10.63 5.08 6.97
C ARG A 38 11.03 3.89 6.10
N LEU A 39 10.24 2.82 6.14
CA LEU A 39 10.55 1.60 5.38
C LEU A 39 10.49 1.83 3.87
N ILE A 40 9.53 2.63 3.39
CA ILE A 40 9.46 2.90 1.95
C ILE A 40 10.69 3.70 1.48
N ASP A 41 11.18 4.65 2.29
CA ASP A 41 12.41 5.37 1.99
C ASP A 41 13.63 4.45 1.99
N GLU A 42 13.76 3.59 2.99
CA GLU A 42 14.84 2.62 3.06
C GLU A 42 14.80 1.64 1.89
N LEU A 43 13.60 1.23 1.47
CA LEU A 43 13.43 0.37 0.30
C LEU A 43 13.91 1.08 -0.97
N MET A 44 13.59 2.36 -1.14
CA MET A 44 14.06 3.13 -2.28
C MET A 44 15.59 3.27 -2.26
N ASP A 45 16.19 3.47 -1.09
CA ASP A 45 17.65 3.51 -0.94
C ASP A 45 18.29 2.18 -1.36
N LEU A 46 17.70 1.04 -0.96
CA LEU A 46 18.19 -0.28 -1.36
C LEU A 46 18.07 -0.51 -2.86
N LYS A 47 16.95 -0.12 -3.46
CA LYS A 47 16.75 -0.25 -4.91
C LYS A 47 17.75 0.61 -5.68
N ARG A 48 18.01 1.81 -5.19
CA ARG A 48 19.00 2.71 -5.79
C ARG A 48 20.40 2.12 -5.70
N ALA A 49 20.79 1.63 -4.53
CA ALA A 49 22.10 1.01 -4.32
C ALA A 49 22.28 -0.22 -5.21
N ASP A 50 21.26 -1.07 -5.31
CA ASP A 50 21.25 -2.26 -6.16
C ASP A 50 21.42 -1.86 -7.64
N THR A 51 20.68 -0.83 -8.09
CA THR A 51 20.78 -0.32 -9.47
C THR A 51 22.17 0.23 -9.77
N LEU A 52 22.75 0.99 -8.85
CA LEU A 52 24.11 1.55 -9.02
C LEU A 52 25.19 0.47 -9.00
N GLY A 53 24.90 -0.70 -8.40
CA GLY A 53 25.80 -1.85 -8.42
C GLY A 53 25.75 -2.66 -9.71
N LYS A 54 24.81 -2.34 -10.61
CA LYS A 54 24.65 -3.00 -11.91
C LYS A 54 25.44 -2.27 -13.00
N ALA A 55 25.32 -2.76 -14.24
CA ALA A 55 25.96 -2.10 -15.39
C ALA A 55 25.44 -0.67 -15.57
N PRO A 56 26.28 0.27 -16.05
CA PRO A 56 25.84 1.65 -16.26
C PRO A 56 24.60 1.81 -17.11
N SER A 57 24.32 0.87 -18.00
CA SER A 57 23.09 0.87 -18.81
C SER A 57 21.80 0.80 -17.97
N CYS A 58 21.90 0.40 -16.71
CA CYS A 58 20.76 0.35 -15.79
C CYS A 58 20.56 1.64 -15.00
N PHE A 59 21.47 2.58 -15.08
CA PHE A 59 21.45 3.80 -14.24
C PHE A 59 20.28 4.72 -14.51
N TYR A 60 19.63 4.61 -15.69
CA TYR A 60 18.42 5.37 -16.00
C TYR A 60 17.32 5.10 -14.98
N TYR A 61 17.31 3.93 -14.37
CA TYR A 61 16.30 3.55 -13.39
C TYR A 61 16.42 4.33 -12.07
N VAL A 62 17.58 4.94 -11.80
CA VAL A 62 17.77 5.75 -10.59
C VAL A 62 16.81 6.94 -10.57
N GLU A 63 16.60 7.60 -11.71
CA GLU A 63 15.65 8.71 -11.80
C GLU A 63 14.21 8.22 -11.51
N THR A 64 13.85 7.07 -12.05
CA THR A 64 12.54 6.46 -11.79
C THR A 64 12.37 6.15 -10.30
N ILE A 65 13.41 5.64 -9.63
CA ILE A 65 13.37 5.38 -8.19
C ILE A 65 13.12 6.66 -7.41
N GLU A 66 13.78 7.77 -7.76
CA GLU A 66 13.57 9.04 -7.07
C GLU A 66 12.18 9.61 -7.34
N GLU A 67 11.63 9.42 -8.53
CA GLU A 67 10.25 9.78 -8.85
C GLU A 67 9.25 8.93 -8.04
N MET A 68 9.51 7.64 -7.88
CA MET A 68 8.69 6.76 -7.04
C MET A 68 8.74 7.20 -5.57
N ARG A 69 9.92 7.58 -5.08
CA ARG A 69 10.07 8.12 -3.72
C ARG A 69 9.21 9.37 -3.53
N ALA A 70 9.28 10.30 -4.48
CA ALA A 70 8.50 11.53 -4.43
C ALA A 70 7.01 11.26 -4.43
N LEU A 71 6.55 10.34 -5.30
CA LEU A 71 5.13 9.95 -5.34
C LEU A 71 4.70 9.28 -4.03
N ALA A 72 5.53 8.41 -3.47
CA ALA A 72 5.24 7.75 -2.19
C ALA A 72 5.07 8.80 -1.07
N HIS A 73 5.93 9.82 -1.03
CA HIS A 73 5.81 10.90 -0.04
C HIS A 73 4.53 11.71 -0.24
N GLU A 74 4.14 11.97 -1.50
CA GLU A 74 2.88 12.66 -1.79
C GLU A 74 1.68 11.85 -1.31
N LEU A 75 1.68 10.55 -1.56
CA LEU A 75 0.60 9.65 -1.14
C LEU A 75 0.49 9.59 0.39
N LEU A 76 1.62 9.51 1.08
CA LEU A 76 1.66 9.51 2.55
C LEU A 76 1.15 10.84 3.11
N LYS A 77 1.57 11.95 2.53
CA LYS A 77 1.16 13.29 2.96
C LYS A 77 -0.34 13.53 2.72
N ALA A 78 -0.87 13.01 1.63
CA ALA A 78 -2.28 13.12 1.30
C ALA A 78 -3.16 12.20 2.15
N GLY A 79 -2.56 11.25 2.91
CA GLY A 79 -3.32 10.30 3.71
C GLY A 79 -4.03 9.24 2.88
N GLU A 80 -3.51 8.92 1.71
CA GLU A 80 -4.09 7.88 0.86
C GLU A 80 -4.08 6.53 1.57
N PRO A 81 -5.19 5.77 1.50
CA PRO A 81 -5.30 4.52 2.26
C PRO A 81 -4.45 3.39 1.66
N TYR A 82 -3.71 2.72 2.52
CA TYR A 82 -2.95 1.52 2.18
C TYR A 82 -3.10 0.41 3.23
N THR A 83 -3.88 0.66 4.30
CA THR A 83 -4.21 -0.35 5.31
C THR A 83 -5.71 -0.38 5.56
N LEU A 84 -6.19 -1.50 6.14
CA LEU A 84 -7.61 -1.63 6.47
C LEU A 84 -8.09 -0.58 7.46
N LYS A 85 -7.23 -0.13 8.36
CA LYS A 85 -7.56 0.90 9.35
C LYS A 85 -7.80 2.26 8.73
N MET A 86 -7.29 2.49 7.54
CA MET A 86 -7.43 3.78 6.83
C MET A 86 -8.70 3.86 5.99
N LEU A 87 -9.45 2.75 5.88
CA LEU A 87 -10.74 2.75 5.18
C LEU A 87 -11.79 3.54 5.97
N ALA A 88 -12.75 4.12 5.25
CA ALA A 88 -13.87 4.85 5.84
C ALA A 88 -14.87 3.93 6.55
N ILE A 89 -14.72 2.61 6.43
CA ILE A 89 -15.54 1.62 7.14
C ILE A 89 -14.62 0.68 7.93
N ASN A 90 -15.21 0.02 8.93
CA ASN A 90 -14.50 -0.97 9.74
C ASN A 90 -15.36 -2.22 9.93
N GLY A 91 -14.84 -3.22 10.65
CA GLY A 91 -15.60 -4.45 10.92
C GLY A 91 -16.92 -4.22 11.63
N GLY A 92 -16.99 -3.24 12.54
CA GLY A 92 -18.22 -2.88 13.23
C GLY A 92 -19.30 -2.36 12.29
N ASP A 93 -18.90 -1.60 11.27
CA ASP A 93 -19.84 -1.11 10.25
C ASP A 93 -20.43 -2.26 9.45
N LEU A 94 -19.62 -3.26 9.10
CA LEU A 94 -20.06 -4.44 8.36
C LEU A 94 -21.02 -5.30 9.21
N ILE A 95 -20.73 -5.46 10.49
CA ILE A 95 -21.58 -6.19 11.41
C ILE A 95 -22.96 -5.51 11.51
N ARG A 96 -22.99 -4.19 11.61
CA ARG A 96 -24.25 -3.42 11.62
C ARG A 96 -25.02 -3.55 10.31
N ALA A 97 -24.31 -3.77 9.20
CA ALA A 97 -24.94 -3.98 7.90
C ALA A 97 -25.41 -5.43 7.68
N GLY A 98 -25.20 -6.31 8.66
CA GLY A 98 -25.70 -7.70 8.62
C GLY A 98 -24.63 -8.76 8.35
N VAL A 99 -23.37 -8.39 8.26
CA VAL A 99 -22.29 -9.37 8.05
C VAL A 99 -21.94 -10.04 9.37
N LYS A 100 -21.81 -11.35 9.34
CA LYS A 100 -21.46 -12.12 10.56
C LYS A 100 -19.97 -11.96 10.88
N PRO A 101 -19.60 -11.87 12.19
CA PRO A 101 -18.19 -11.86 12.57
C PRO A 101 -17.47 -13.12 12.08
N GLY A 102 -16.24 -12.96 11.57
CA GLY A 102 -15.45 -14.08 11.12
C GLY A 102 -14.47 -13.68 10.00
N PRO A 103 -13.83 -14.67 9.35
CA PRO A 103 -12.86 -14.39 8.27
C PRO A 103 -13.44 -13.58 7.11
N GLU A 104 -14.74 -13.69 6.86
CA GLU A 104 -15.42 -12.95 5.79
C GLU A 104 -15.30 -11.44 5.97
N LEU A 105 -15.33 -10.93 7.21
CA LEU A 105 -15.15 -9.51 7.49
C LEU A 105 -13.82 -9.00 6.94
N GLY A 106 -12.74 -9.72 7.21
CA GLY A 106 -11.42 -9.35 6.72
C GLY A 106 -11.33 -9.39 5.20
N GLN A 107 -11.97 -10.39 4.59
CA GLN A 107 -11.98 -10.52 3.13
C GLN A 107 -12.74 -9.38 2.47
N LEU A 108 -13.88 -8.97 3.03
CA LEU A 108 -14.67 -7.85 2.52
C LEU A 108 -13.89 -6.53 2.66
N LEU A 109 -13.26 -6.29 3.80
CA LEU A 109 -12.45 -5.09 4.01
C LEU A 109 -11.25 -5.06 3.07
N SER A 110 -10.59 -6.21 2.84
CA SER A 110 -9.48 -6.30 1.90
C SER A 110 -9.93 -6.00 0.47
N SER A 111 -11.09 -6.52 0.06
CA SER A 111 -11.67 -6.25 -1.25
C SER A 111 -11.97 -4.77 -1.43
N ALA A 112 -12.53 -4.12 -0.40
CA ALA A 112 -12.80 -2.68 -0.43
C ALA A 112 -11.51 -1.88 -0.54
N LEU A 113 -10.48 -2.26 0.20
CA LEU A 113 -9.18 -1.59 0.13
C LEU A 113 -8.54 -1.74 -1.26
N ASP A 114 -8.62 -2.94 -1.84
CA ASP A 114 -8.13 -3.19 -3.20
C ASP A 114 -8.79 -2.23 -4.20
N ALA A 115 -10.11 -2.07 -4.12
CA ALA A 115 -10.85 -1.20 -5.01
C ALA A 115 -10.48 0.28 -4.82
N VAL A 116 -10.23 0.71 -3.59
CA VAL A 116 -9.79 2.09 -3.31
C VAL A 116 -8.38 2.31 -3.83
N ILE A 117 -7.48 1.36 -3.63
CA ILE A 117 -6.09 1.45 -4.13
C ILE A 117 -6.08 1.53 -5.67
N GLU A 118 -6.91 0.72 -6.33
CA GLU A 118 -7.02 0.73 -7.79
C GLU A 118 -7.81 1.93 -8.33
N ASP A 119 -8.27 2.81 -7.43
CA ASP A 119 -9.03 4.02 -7.77
C ASP A 119 -10.37 3.74 -8.45
N ASP A 120 -10.94 2.54 -8.22
CA ASP A 120 -12.24 2.16 -8.74
C ASP A 120 -13.39 2.84 -7.98
N ILE A 121 -13.19 3.06 -6.68
CA ILE A 121 -14.18 3.72 -5.82
C ILE A 121 -13.47 4.69 -4.87
N PRO A 122 -14.15 5.76 -4.44
CA PRO A 122 -13.60 6.65 -3.42
C PRO A 122 -13.61 5.98 -2.04
N ASN A 123 -12.71 6.42 -1.16
CA ASN A 123 -12.70 5.94 0.23
C ASN A 123 -13.76 6.69 1.04
N GLU A 124 -15.01 6.38 0.77
CA GLU A 124 -16.18 6.94 1.43
C GLU A 124 -17.10 5.83 1.90
N ARG A 125 -17.68 6.00 3.08
CA ARG A 125 -18.50 4.97 3.72
C ARG A 125 -19.60 4.44 2.80
N GLU A 126 -20.38 5.32 2.19
CA GLU A 126 -21.49 4.93 1.34
C GLU A 126 -21.04 4.17 0.10
N ALA A 127 -19.97 4.68 -0.55
CA ALA A 127 -19.41 4.05 -1.74
C ALA A 127 -18.88 2.65 -1.44
N LEU A 128 -18.22 2.49 -0.29
CA LEU A 128 -17.68 1.19 0.12
C LEU A 128 -18.79 0.19 0.42
N LEU A 129 -19.85 0.61 1.11
CA LEU A 129 -20.97 -0.27 1.42
C LEU A 129 -21.71 -0.71 0.16
N VAL A 130 -21.91 0.20 -0.80
CA VAL A 130 -22.50 -0.12 -2.09
C VAL A 130 -21.64 -1.12 -2.86
N HIS A 131 -20.31 -0.89 -2.88
CA HIS A 131 -19.37 -1.79 -3.55
C HIS A 131 -19.44 -3.22 -3.00
N LEU A 132 -19.65 -3.35 -1.69
CA LEU A 132 -19.76 -4.65 -1.02
C LEU A 132 -21.20 -5.22 -1.03
N ASN A 133 -22.13 -4.56 -1.71
CA ASN A 133 -23.56 -4.91 -1.74
C ASN A 133 -24.21 -4.88 -0.35
N LEU A 134 -23.76 -3.97 0.49
CA LEU A 134 -24.28 -3.78 1.85
C LEU A 134 -24.93 -2.39 1.93
N ASN A 135 -26.20 -2.35 2.26
CA ASN A 135 -26.94 -1.10 2.41
C ASN A 135 -27.70 -1.07 3.73
#